data_a7d9cd1c5c8c839698667c5d016e2294
#
_entry.id   a7d9cd1c5c8c839698667c5d016e2294
#
_cell.length_a   1.000
_cell.length_b   1.000
_cell.length_c   1.000
_cell.angle_alpha   90.00
_cell.angle_beta   90.00
_cell.angle_gamma   90.00
#
_symmetry.space_group_name_H-M   'P 1'
#
loop_
_entity.id
_entity.type
_entity.pdbx_description
1 polymer ?
#
loop_
_entity_poly.entity_id
_entity_poly.type
_entity_poly.pdbx_seq_one_letter_code
_entity_poly.pdbx_strand_id
1 'polypeptide(L)'
;MKHQKIVIAAALLAMATTSQAGGLLTNTNQSVAFNRSFAREGAISIDGVYFNPAGVVFLGDGVHISLSIQNVYQTREITSSFSVPAFANTPYEYPFKLNGGAEDGSKFYKGKASAPILPSFQVAYNKGNWSLQAGFGLTGGGGKATFNSGLPSFERQVSLLPALINQQLPTFAQLLGQQETPATSYSLQSYMSGQQYDFGFQIGAAYKINEHLSVFGGARFNYIYNKYQGNITNISANVGGNNQNLYNYFDDKVKALTEKATAYQTKAAEYQAQAAAATDPTTKAQLLGAAQQFAAGAQKIAAGAEKLSSSKELVKDRYLDCTQRGWGITPIIGIDYRTGKWNFGARYEFTTKFNIENDTKRDDTGQFQDGVNTPNDLPGILALGAQYEVKKNLRVMASYHYYFDKDARMDKNKQRDLAHNTQEFLAGVEWDVTPTVTVSAGGQRTLYGLGDGKYLSDLSFVTSSYSFGFGAKIKVAKNAHLNVAYFFTDYSKFNKQYDGEIKVGTQSIATKNTDIFTRTNKVLSAGIDIDL
;
A
#
# COMPACT_ATOMS: atom_id res chain seq x y z
N MET A 1 -6.19 -36.17 -7.66
CA MET A 1 -6.43 -35.40 -6.41
C MET A 1 -5.65 -34.13 -6.52
N LYS A 2 -6.35 -32.97 -6.63
CA LYS A 2 -5.74 -31.66 -6.74
C LYS A 2 -5.08 -31.34 -5.40
N HIS A 3 -3.76 -31.17 -5.39
CA HIS A 3 -3.03 -30.65 -4.26
C HIS A 3 -3.54 -29.22 -3.97
N GLN A 4 -4.37 -29.07 -2.96
CA GLN A 4 -4.64 -27.75 -2.38
C GLN A 4 -3.31 -27.29 -1.76
N LYS A 5 -2.61 -26.40 -2.47
CA LYS A 5 -1.47 -25.67 -1.93
C LYS A 5 -1.97 -24.91 -0.71
N ILE A 6 -1.54 -25.31 0.45
CA ILE A 6 -1.79 -24.62 1.71
C ILE A 6 -0.97 -23.33 1.63
N VAL A 7 -1.65 -22.25 1.29
CA VAL A 7 -1.05 -20.93 1.18
C VAL A 7 -1.09 -20.30 2.57
N ILE A 8 0.07 -20.07 3.18
CA ILE A 8 0.19 -18.95 4.10
C ILE A 8 0.03 -17.72 3.18
N ALA A 9 -1.20 -17.32 2.95
CA ALA A 9 -1.50 -16.11 2.21
C ALA A 9 -1.15 -14.93 3.11
N ALA A 10 0.14 -14.60 3.20
CA ALA A 10 0.52 -13.27 3.59
C ALA A 10 -0.16 -12.34 2.57
N ALA A 11 -1.06 -11.50 3.05
CA ALA A 11 -1.76 -10.52 2.24
C ALA A 11 -0.76 -9.47 1.74
N LEU A 12 0.03 -9.82 0.74
CA LEU A 12 0.82 -8.88 -0.05
C LEU A 12 -0.13 -8.18 -1.03
N LEU A 13 -1.10 -7.42 -0.49
CA LEU A 13 -1.97 -6.56 -1.27
C LEU A 13 -1.21 -5.33 -1.73
N ALA A 14 -1.48 -4.89 -2.95
CA ALA A 14 -0.84 -3.77 -3.61
C ALA A 14 -0.69 -2.53 -2.71
N MET A 15 0.55 -2.10 -2.48
CA MET A 15 0.83 -0.85 -1.79
C MET A 15 0.58 0.32 -2.74
N ALA A 16 -0.50 1.05 -2.54
CA ALA A 16 -0.61 2.38 -3.10
C ALA A 16 0.30 3.33 -2.32
N THR A 17 1.51 3.57 -2.83
CA THR A 17 2.39 4.59 -2.27
C THR A 17 2.04 5.92 -2.91
N THR A 18 1.02 6.60 -2.41
CA THR A 18 0.67 7.93 -2.91
C THR A 18 1.40 9.01 -2.12
N SER A 19 2.08 9.93 -2.79
CA SER A 19 2.48 11.22 -2.22
C SER A 19 1.24 12.11 -2.26
N GLN A 20 0.55 12.36 -1.14
CA GLN A 20 -0.81 12.90 -1.22
C GLN A 20 -0.96 14.31 -0.65
N ALA A 21 -1.39 15.18 -1.50
CA ALA A 21 -2.59 16.01 -1.40
C ALA A 21 -3.47 15.52 -2.55
N GLY A 22 -4.64 14.88 -2.30
CA GLY A 22 -5.47 14.34 -3.38
C GLY A 22 -6.38 13.20 -2.94
N GLY A 23 -7.05 12.58 -3.90
CA GLY A 23 -7.91 11.41 -3.71
C GLY A 23 -7.16 10.15 -3.27
N LEU A 24 -7.86 9.01 -3.22
CA LEU A 24 -7.28 7.73 -2.78
C LEU A 24 -6.13 7.26 -3.67
N LEU A 25 -6.19 7.52 -4.97
CA LEU A 25 -5.22 7.07 -5.98
C LEU A 25 -4.53 8.24 -6.72
N THR A 26 -4.98 9.47 -6.52
CA THR A 26 -4.57 10.64 -7.31
C THR A 26 -3.86 11.69 -6.46
N ASN A 27 -2.96 12.45 -7.11
CA ASN A 27 -2.26 13.58 -6.50
C ASN A 27 -2.78 14.89 -7.09
N THR A 28 -3.06 15.90 -6.24
CA THR A 28 -3.44 17.24 -6.68
C THR A 28 -2.29 18.24 -6.66
N ASN A 29 -1.17 17.96 -6.03
CA ASN A 29 -0.01 18.85 -5.94
C ASN A 29 0.81 18.91 -7.25
N GLN A 30 0.19 19.44 -8.33
CA GLN A 30 0.80 19.46 -9.67
C GLN A 30 1.56 20.76 -9.99
N SER A 31 1.63 21.72 -9.06
CA SER A 31 2.39 22.98 -9.23
C SER A 31 2.89 23.52 -7.90
N VAL A 32 3.91 24.39 -7.94
CA VAL A 32 4.36 25.12 -6.75
C VAL A 32 3.30 26.14 -6.30
N ALA A 33 2.54 26.70 -7.22
CA ALA A 33 1.44 27.60 -6.91
C ALA A 33 0.35 26.92 -6.08
N PHE A 34 0.00 25.67 -6.39
CA PHE A 34 -0.86 24.85 -5.54
C PHE A 34 -0.24 24.65 -4.16
N ASN A 35 1.03 24.24 -4.10
CA ASN A 35 1.69 23.94 -2.83
C ASN A 35 1.75 25.12 -1.87
N ARG A 36 1.71 26.36 -2.37
CA ARG A 36 1.73 27.58 -1.54
C ARG A 36 0.35 28.15 -1.19
N SER A 37 -0.74 27.77 -1.93
CA SER A 37 -2.06 28.37 -1.73
C SER A 37 -3.25 27.42 -1.80
N PHE A 38 -3.06 26.16 -2.23
CA PHE A 38 -4.00 25.06 -2.37
C PHE A 38 -5.18 25.30 -3.33
N ALA A 39 -6.05 26.28 -3.11
CA ALA A 39 -7.23 26.52 -3.95
C ALA A 39 -6.82 27.20 -5.26
N ARG A 40 -6.91 26.49 -6.40
CA ARG A 40 -6.43 26.98 -7.70
C ARG A 40 -7.48 26.99 -8.81
N GLU A 41 -8.62 26.33 -8.62
CA GLU A 41 -9.64 26.15 -9.65
C GLU A 41 -10.31 27.47 -10.08
N GLY A 42 -10.33 28.47 -9.20
CA GLY A 42 -10.77 29.84 -9.52
C GLY A 42 -9.64 30.77 -9.98
N ALA A 43 -8.38 30.33 -9.99
CA ALA A 43 -7.26 31.19 -10.36
C ALA A 43 -6.99 31.17 -11.88
N ILE A 44 -6.70 32.35 -12.45
CA ILE A 44 -6.21 32.47 -13.82
C ILE A 44 -4.70 32.58 -13.77
N SER A 45 -4.02 31.49 -14.06
CA SER A 45 -2.56 31.41 -14.11
C SER A 45 -2.12 30.19 -14.94
N ILE A 46 -0.82 30.06 -15.24
CA ILE A 46 -0.32 28.98 -16.11
C ILE A 46 -0.54 27.59 -15.48
N ASP A 47 -0.53 27.44 -14.16
CA ASP A 47 -0.87 26.18 -13.49
C ASP A 47 -2.34 25.77 -13.71
N GLY A 48 -3.16 26.67 -14.26
CA GLY A 48 -4.49 26.40 -14.76
C GLY A 48 -4.54 25.30 -15.81
N VAL A 49 -3.47 25.04 -16.57
CA VAL A 49 -3.42 23.87 -17.49
C VAL A 49 -3.87 22.60 -16.77
N TYR A 50 -3.56 22.45 -15.50
CA TYR A 50 -4.06 21.35 -14.67
C TYR A 50 -5.33 21.74 -13.89
N PHE A 51 -5.37 22.91 -13.20
CA PHE A 51 -6.41 23.22 -12.22
C PHE A 51 -7.64 23.90 -12.82
N ASN A 52 -7.46 24.84 -13.75
CA ASN A 52 -8.51 25.64 -14.41
C ASN A 52 -8.21 25.80 -15.89
N PRO A 53 -8.26 24.71 -16.69
CA PRO A 53 -7.78 24.79 -18.07
C PRO A 53 -8.61 25.70 -18.97
N ALA A 54 -9.89 25.95 -18.64
CA ALA A 54 -10.70 26.94 -19.34
C ALA A 54 -10.22 28.37 -19.08
N GLY A 55 -9.75 28.68 -17.85
CA GLY A 55 -9.28 30.01 -17.47
C GLY A 55 -7.95 30.44 -18.11
N VAL A 56 -7.15 29.48 -18.58
CA VAL A 56 -5.81 29.77 -19.17
C VAL A 56 -5.87 30.68 -20.38
N VAL A 57 -6.94 30.64 -21.17
CA VAL A 57 -7.13 31.52 -22.35
C VAL A 57 -7.19 33.02 -21.99
N PHE A 58 -7.43 33.35 -20.72
CA PHE A 58 -7.46 34.74 -20.24
C PHE A 58 -6.11 35.27 -19.79
N LEU A 59 -5.01 34.51 -19.89
CA LEU A 59 -3.65 35.00 -19.59
C LEU A 59 -3.14 36.03 -20.60
N GLY A 60 -3.77 36.15 -21.76
CA GLY A 60 -3.32 36.98 -22.87
C GLY A 60 -2.60 36.18 -23.94
N ASP A 61 -2.33 36.84 -25.09
CA ASP A 61 -1.63 36.21 -26.20
C ASP A 61 -0.15 35.97 -25.86
N GLY A 62 0.40 34.84 -26.31
CA GLY A 62 1.78 34.48 -26.10
C GLY A 62 1.97 33.01 -25.73
N VAL A 63 3.19 32.65 -25.35
CA VAL A 63 3.53 31.34 -24.79
C VAL A 63 3.75 31.47 -23.30
N HIS A 64 3.02 30.68 -22.53
CA HIS A 64 3.12 30.61 -21.08
C HIS A 64 3.68 29.26 -20.66
N ILE A 65 4.68 29.23 -19.80
CA ILE A 65 5.38 28.02 -19.37
C ILE A 65 5.51 28.00 -17.85
N SER A 66 5.24 26.87 -17.23
CA SER A 66 5.58 26.59 -15.82
C SER A 66 6.36 25.30 -15.70
N LEU A 67 7.49 25.37 -14.98
CA LEU A 67 8.32 24.22 -14.61
C LEU A 67 8.37 24.14 -13.09
N SER A 68 8.11 22.98 -12.55
CA SER A 68 8.07 22.74 -11.10
C SER A 68 8.82 21.46 -10.73
N ILE A 69 9.51 21.50 -9.59
CA ILE A 69 10.10 20.34 -8.93
C ILE A 69 9.65 20.30 -7.47
N GLN A 70 9.43 19.11 -6.97
CA GLN A 70 9.03 18.87 -5.58
C GLN A 70 9.91 17.80 -4.96
N ASN A 71 10.29 18.01 -3.70
CA ASN A 71 10.91 17.02 -2.83
C ASN A 71 9.89 16.59 -1.78
N VAL A 72 9.57 15.30 -1.73
CA VAL A 72 8.52 14.75 -0.86
C VAL A 72 9.12 13.77 0.13
N TYR A 73 8.78 13.94 1.40
CA TYR A 73 9.11 13.02 2.48
C TYR A 73 7.86 12.66 3.28
N GLN A 74 7.65 11.36 3.49
CA GLN A 74 6.51 10.82 4.24
C GLN A 74 6.94 9.79 5.26
N THR A 75 6.21 9.71 6.37
CA THR A 75 6.21 8.54 7.24
C THR A 75 4.87 7.82 7.16
N ARG A 76 4.91 6.51 7.36
CA ARG A 76 3.74 5.64 7.46
C ARG A 76 3.91 4.80 8.70
N GLU A 77 3.01 4.93 9.64
CA GLU A 77 3.14 4.32 10.95
C GLU A 77 1.90 3.49 11.26
N ILE A 78 2.14 2.28 11.76
CA ILE A 78 1.10 1.33 12.12
C ILE A 78 1.43 0.83 13.52
N THR A 79 0.52 1.05 14.47
CA THR A 79 0.55 0.33 15.75
C THR A 79 -0.48 -0.78 15.65
N SER A 80 0.00 -2.03 15.68
CA SER A 80 -0.84 -3.20 15.51
C SER A 80 -0.82 -4.05 16.76
N SER A 81 -1.99 -4.51 17.19
CA SER A 81 -2.14 -5.52 18.23
C SER A 81 -3.16 -6.56 17.80
N PHE A 82 -2.99 -7.78 18.28
CA PHE A 82 -4.01 -8.79 18.17
C PHE A 82 -3.95 -9.77 19.34
N SER A 83 -5.10 -10.33 19.68
CA SER A 83 -5.22 -11.41 20.64
C SER A 83 -5.83 -12.64 20.02
N VAL A 84 -5.48 -13.78 20.59
CA VAL A 84 -5.96 -15.11 20.18
C VAL A 84 -6.82 -15.69 21.29
N PRO A 85 -8.16 -15.61 21.19
CA PRO A 85 -9.06 -16.08 22.27
C PRO A 85 -8.84 -17.55 22.66
N ALA A 86 -8.43 -18.40 21.69
CA ALA A 86 -8.10 -19.81 21.95
C ALA A 86 -6.89 -20.01 22.87
N PHE A 87 -6.06 -18.96 23.05
CA PHE A 87 -4.88 -18.96 23.92
C PHE A 87 -5.05 -18.06 25.14
N ALA A 88 -6.29 -17.69 25.48
CA ALA A 88 -6.57 -16.84 26.65
C ALA A 88 -5.92 -17.38 27.93
N ASN A 89 -5.39 -16.48 28.76
CA ASN A 89 -4.67 -16.79 30.01
C ASN A 89 -3.37 -17.62 29.81
N THR A 90 -2.82 -17.65 28.59
CA THR A 90 -1.51 -18.25 28.31
C THR A 90 -0.53 -17.15 27.83
N PRO A 91 0.79 -17.42 27.84
CA PRO A 91 1.77 -16.48 27.27
C PRO A 91 1.56 -16.19 25.77
N TYR A 92 0.73 -16.96 25.09
CA TYR A 92 0.45 -16.88 23.66
C TYR A 92 -0.82 -16.10 23.30
N GLU A 93 -1.52 -15.57 24.29
CA GLU A 93 -2.73 -14.77 24.08
C GLU A 93 -2.44 -13.51 23.24
N TYR A 94 -1.30 -12.87 23.49
CA TYR A 94 -0.81 -11.68 22.79
C TYR A 94 0.53 -12.00 22.09
N PRO A 95 0.51 -12.65 20.91
CA PRO A 95 1.71 -13.25 20.34
C PRO A 95 2.85 -12.27 20.02
N PHE A 96 2.55 -11.00 19.73
CA PHE A 96 3.61 -9.99 19.48
C PHE A 96 4.53 -9.76 20.68
N LYS A 97 4.06 -10.00 21.90
CA LYS A 97 4.91 -9.95 23.12
C LYS A 97 6.10 -10.89 23.04
N LEU A 98 5.98 -11.98 22.30
CA LEU A 98 7.03 -12.99 22.15
C LEU A 98 8.18 -12.54 21.22
N ASN A 99 8.04 -11.37 20.57
CA ASN A 99 9.06 -10.77 19.70
C ASN A 99 9.09 -9.24 19.84
N GLY A 100 9.31 -8.74 21.04
CA GLY A 100 9.52 -7.31 21.32
C GLY A 100 8.28 -6.44 21.19
N GLY A 101 7.07 -7.01 21.22
CA GLY A 101 5.83 -6.27 21.41
C GLY A 101 5.72 -5.73 22.84
N ALA A 102 4.90 -4.68 23.03
CA ALA A 102 4.63 -4.08 24.33
C ALA A 102 3.76 -5.00 25.21
N GLU A 103 3.64 -4.66 26.49
CA GLU A 103 2.86 -5.45 27.48
C GLU A 103 1.36 -5.55 27.14
N ASP A 104 0.82 -4.55 26.44
CA ASP A 104 -0.56 -4.58 25.92
C ASP A 104 -0.73 -5.40 24.63
N GLY A 105 0.32 -6.10 24.19
CA GLY A 105 0.34 -6.89 22.97
C GLY A 105 0.48 -6.07 21.69
N SER A 106 0.72 -4.76 21.78
CA SER A 106 0.92 -3.91 20.61
C SER A 106 2.37 -3.95 20.11
N LYS A 107 2.53 -3.73 18.80
CA LYS A 107 3.83 -3.58 18.14
C LYS A 107 3.77 -2.47 17.11
N PHE A 108 4.85 -1.69 17.01
CA PHE A 108 4.96 -0.52 16.16
C PHE A 108 5.76 -0.84 14.89
N TYR A 109 5.22 -0.43 13.74
CA TYR A 109 5.84 -0.60 12.43
C TYR A 109 5.94 0.76 11.73
N LYS A 110 7.12 1.08 11.22
CA LYS A 110 7.38 2.37 10.58
C LYS A 110 7.93 2.20 9.18
N GLY A 111 7.19 2.74 8.22
CA GLY A 111 7.63 2.93 6.85
C GLY A 111 8.06 4.36 6.59
N LYS A 112 9.03 4.50 5.69
CA LYS A 112 9.47 5.80 5.15
C LYS A 112 9.21 5.80 3.66
N ALA A 113 8.66 6.90 3.15
CA ALA A 113 8.53 7.10 1.71
C ALA A 113 9.20 8.42 1.33
N SER A 114 9.94 8.43 0.23
CA SER A 114 10.59 9.62 -0.28
C SER A 114 10.55 9.66 -1.81
N ALA A 115 10.41 10.87 -2.32
CA ALA A 115 10.57 11.19 -3.72
C ALA A 115 11.42 12.45 -3.82
N PRO A 116 12.73 12.32 -4.07
CA PRO A 116 13.64 13.45 -4.04
C PRO A 116 13.36 14.49 -5.13
N ILE A 117 12.84 14.07 -6.28
CA ILE A 117 12.48 14.94 -7.39
C ILE A 117 11.19 14.44 -8.03
N LEU A 118 10.10 15.21 -7.91
CA LEU A 118 8.87 15.04 -8.68
C LEU A 118 8.72 16.23 -9.61
N PRO A 119 8.96 16.06 -10.92
CA PRO A 119 8.82 17.14 -11.88
C PRO A 119 7.38 17.29 -12.34
N SER A 120 6.98 18.52 -12.67
CA SER A 120 5.81 18.82 -13.48
C SER A 120 6.09 19.98 -14.40
N PHE A 121 5.45 20.00 -15.57
CA PHE A 121 5.48 21.14 -16.45
C PHE A 121 4.11 21.41 -17.07
N GLN A 122 3.90 22.67 -17.41
CA GLN A 122 2.68 23.14 -18.03
C GLN A 122 3.06 24.19 -19.09
N VAL A 123 2.43 24.12 -20.23
CA VAL A 123 2.63 25.06 -21.32
C VAL A 123 1.29 25.40 -21.97
N ALA A 124 1.11 26.65 -22.31
CA ALA A 124 -0.03 27.14 -23.08
C ALA A 124 0.45 28.10 -24.16
N TYR A 125 -0.13 27.96 -25.35
CA TYR A 125 -0.01 28.93 -26.43
C TYR A 125 -1.37 29.59 -26.67
N ASN A 126 -1.45 30.87 -26.33
CA ASN A 126 -2.66 31.67 -26.46
C ASN A 126 -2.58 32.59 -27.70
N LYS A 127 -3.64 32.55 -28.50
CA LYS A 127 -3.77 33.49 -29.64
C LYS A 127 -5.25 33.81 -29.90
N GLY A 128 -5.60 35.06 -29.71
CA GLY A 128 -6.98 35.56 -29.86
C GLY A 128 -7.94 34.85 -28.87
N ASN A 129 -8.87 34.06 -29.41
CA ASN A 129 -9.85 33.31 -28.59
C ASN A 129 -9.43 31.91 -28.24
N TRP A 130 -8.25 31.44 -28.65
CA TRP A 130 -7.80 30.08 -28.46
C TRP A 130 -6.62 29.98 -27.52
N SER A 131 -6.61 28.92 -26.71
CA SER A 131 -5.48 28.45 -25.91
C SER A 131 -5.23 26.99 -26.21
N LEU A 132 -4.08 26.66 -26.77
CA LEU A 132 -3.61 25.27 -26.89
C LEU A 132 -2.73 24.94 -25.70
N GLN A 133 -2.99 23.84 -25.03
CA GLN A 133 -2.41 23.51 -23.75
C GLN A 133 -1.81 22.11 -23.73
N ALA A 134 -0.66 21.97 -23.07
CA ALA A 134 -0.07 20.70 -22.72
C ALA A 134 0.53 20.72 -21.31
N GLY A 135 0.52 19.59 -20.65
CA GLY A 135 1.07 19.44 -19.30
C GLY A 135 1.53 18.02 -19.02
N PHE A 136 2.44 17.92 -18.07
CA PHE A 136 2.94 16.66 -17.53
C PHE A 136 3.06 16.77 -16.02
N GLY A 137 2.72 15.69 -15.33
CA GLY A 137 2.97 15.55 -13.89
C GLY A 137 2.74 14.13 -13.41
N LEU A 138 3.04 13.91 -12.15
CA LEU A 138 2.73 12.66 -11.48
C LEU A 138 1.34 12.77 -10.84
N THR A 139 0.34 12.29 -11.56
CA THR A 139 -1.07 12.37 -11.18
C THR A 139 -1.48 11.34 -10.13
N GLY A 140 -0.57 10.40 -9.80
CA GLY A 140 -0.74 9.44 -8.70
C GLY A 140 0.59 8.85 -8.26
N GLY A 141 0.69 8.42 -7.00
CA GLY A 141 1.92 7.85 -6.45
C GLY A 141 3.04 8.88 -6.27
N GLY A 142 4.24 8.57 -6.70
CA GLY A 142 5.38 9.49 -6.75
C GLY A 142 6.52 9.18 -5.79
N GLY A 143 6.58 7.99 -5.19
CA GLY A 143 7.69 7.64 -4.32
C GLY A 143 7.82 6.15 -4.04
N LYS A 144 8.91 5.78 -3.38
CA LYS A 144 9.15 4.44 -2.87
C LYS A 144 8.94 4.45 -1.35
N ALA A 145 7.96 3.67 -0.88
CA ALA A 145 7.77 3.39 0.54
C ALA A 145 8.54 2.13 0.93
N THR A 146 9.20 2.15 2.09
CA THR A 146 10.00 1.03 2.58
C THR A 146 9.72 0.80 4.06
N PHE A 147 9.41 -0.45 4.40
CA PHE A 147 9.28 -0.97 5.76
C PHE A 147 10.40 -1.97 6.00
N ASN A 148 11.44 -1.56 6.72
CA ASN A 148 12.64 -2.37 6.94
C ASN A 148 12.43 -3.49 7.97
N SER A 149 11.40 -3.38 8.80
CA SER A 149 11.00 -4.41 9.77
C SER A 149 9.73 -5.16 9.34
N GLY A 150 9.36 -5.09 8.06
CA GLY A 150 8.15 -5.70 7.53
C GLY A 150 6.87 -5.03 7.98
N LEU A 151 5.80 -5.79 7.98
CA LEU A 151 4.43 -5.33 8.22
C LEU A 151 3.72 -6.24 9.24
N PRO A 152 2.69 -5.74 9.94
CA PRO A 152 1.89 -6.56 10.84
C PRO A 152 1.37 -7.84 10.21
N SER A 153 0.84 -7.76 8.97
CA SER A 153 0.32 -8.93 8.25
C SER A 153 1.37 -10.02 8.00
N PHE A 154 2.64 -9.64 7.86
CA PHE A 154 3.75 -10.59 7.69
C PHE A 154 4.07 -11.30 8.99
N GLU A 155 4.03 -10.56 10.09
CA GLU A 155 4.46 -11.07 11.39
C GLU A 155 3.37 -11.86 12.13
N ARG A 156 2.09 -11.51 11.97
CA ARG A 156 0.97 -12.18 12.68
C ARG A 156 0.97 -13.69 12.51
N GLN A 157 1.23 -14.19 11.32
CA GLN A 157 1.26 -15.64 11.07
C GLN A 157 2.45 -16.32 11.74
N VAL A 158 3.62 -15.70 11.66
CA VAL A 158 4.86 -16.20 12.27
C VAL A 158 4.76 -16.21 13.80
N SER A 159 4.11 -15.19 14.37
CA SER A 159 3.97 -15.04 15.81
C SER A 159 3.16 -16.14 16.51
N LEU A 160 2.34 -16.89 15.76
CA LEU A 160 1.59 -18.04 16.27
C LEU A 160 2.42 -19.32 16.36
N LEU A 161 3.56 -19.38 15.68
CA LEU A 161 4.36 -20.61 15.57
C LEU A 161 4.80 -21.19 16.92
N PRO A 162 5.24 -20.38 17.94
CA PRO A 162 5.58 -20.94 19.25
C PRO A 162 4.43 -21.70 19.89
N ALA A 163 3.22 -21.14 19.89
CA ALA A 163 2.03 -21.81 20.43
C ALA A 163 1.71 -23.11 19.71
N LEU A 164 1.77 -23.09 18.35
CA LEU A 164 1.46 -24.24 17.51
C LEU A 164 2.51 -25.37 17.63
N ILE A 165 3.78 -25.00 17.75
CA ILE A 165 4.85 -25.97 18.06
C ILE A 165 4.56 -26.63 19.39
N ASN A 166 4.28 -25.85 20.43
CA ASN A 166 4.06 -26.37 21.77
C ASN A 166 2.83 -27.29 21.87
N GLN A 167 1.78 -27.05 21.11
CA GLN A 167 0.64 -27.96 20.99
C GLN A 167 1.04 -29.32 20.40
N GLN A 168 2.10 -29.40 19.61
CA GLN A 168 2.55 -30.62 18.97
C GLN A 168 3.67 -31.38 19.74
N LEU A 169 4.28 -30.74 20.74
CA LEU A 169 5.38 -31.34 21.50
C LEU A 169 5.05 -32.70 22.10
N PRO A 170 3.85 -32.95 22.70
CA PRO A 170 3.53 -34.30 23.21
C PRO A 170 3.54 -35.39 22.13
N THR A 171 3.07 -35.02 20.93
CA THR A 171 3.08 -35.96 19.77
C THR A 171 4.52 -36.24 19.34
N PHE A 172 5.38 -35.23 19.27
CA PHE A 172 6.78 -35.38 18.89
C PHE A 172 7.52 -36.21 19.94
N ALA A 173 7.32 -35.94 21.22
CA ALA A 173 7.90 -36.72 22.32
C ALA A 173 7.53 -38.20 22.21
N GLN A 174 6.26 -38.50 21.95
CA GLN A 174 5.79 -39.87 21.77
C GLN A 174 6.43 -40.57 20.54
N LEU A 175 6.49 -39.87 19.40
CA LEU A 175 7.01 -40.42 18.16
C LEU A 175 8.52 -40.63 18.19
N LEU A 176 9.27 -39.63 18.75
CA LEU A 176 10.72 -39.69 18.84
C LEU A 176 11.22 -40.50 20.06
N GLY A 177 10.40 -40.58 21.12
CA GLY A 177 10.80 -41.20 22.38
C GLY A 177 11.75 -40.30 23.19
N GLN A 178 11.67 -38.97 22.99
CA GLN A 178 12.49 -37.96 23.66
C GLN A 178 11.60 -36.87 24.22
N GLN A 179 11.99 -36.28 25.35
CA GLN A 179 11.30 -35.14 25.87
C GLN A 179 11.64 -33.91 25.02
N GLU A 180 10.62 -33.18 24.59
CA GLU A 180 10.77 -31.97 23.77
C GLU A 180 10.63 -30.72 24.62
N THR A 181 11.36 -29.68 24.26
CA THR A 181 11.40 -28.39 25.00
C THR A 181 10.48 -27.38 24.35
N PRO A 182 9.72 -26.60 25.14
CA PRO A 182 8.80 -25.59 24.61
C PRO A 182 9.51 -24.47 23.86
N ALA A 183 8.84 -23.96 22.82
CA ALA A 183 9.20 -22.72 22.17
C ALA A 183 8.64 -21.53 22.98
N THR A 184 9.48 -20.54 23.27
CA THR A 184 9.14 -19.39 24.16
C THR A 184 9.06 -18.06 23.45
N SER A 185 9.72 -17.91 22.30
CA SER A 185 9.70 -16.70 21.49
C SER A 185 9.90 -17.05 20.02
N TYR A 186 9.72 -16.06 19.16
CA TYR A 186 10.01 -16.17 17.72
C TYR A 186 10.81 -14.98 17.23
N SER A 187 11.42 -15.11 16.08
CA SER A 187 12.04 -14.02 15.33
C SER A 187 11.91 -14.26 13.83
N LEU A 188 11.97 -13.20 13.06
CA LEU A 188 11.97 -13.25 11.59
C LEU A 188 12.73 -12.03 11.05
N GLN A 189 13.21 -12.18 9.83
CA GLN A 189 13.64 -11.04 9.03
C GLN A 189 12.55 -10.75 7.98
N SER A 190 12.05 -9.53 7.96
CA SER A 190 11.03 -9.14 6.99
C SER A 190 11.28 -7.75 6.45
N TYR A 191 10.97 -7.59 5.18
CA TYR A 191 11.15 -6.37 4.43
C TYR A 191 10.01 -6.21 3.45
N MET A 192 9.54 -4.97 3.25
CA MET A 192 8.62 -4.64 2.19
C MET A 192 8.93 -3.27 1.62
N SER A 193 8.95 -3.18 0.30
CA SER A 193 8.94 -1.90 -0.42
C SER A 193 7.90 -1.92 -1.52
N GLY A 194 7.23 -0.78 -1.69
CA GLY A 194 6.33 -0.50 -2.79
C GLY A 194 6.67 0.83 -3.41
N GLN A 195 6.62 0.88 -4.72
CA GLN A 195 6.81 2.07 -5.53
C GLN A 195 5.67 2.16 -6.52
N GLN A 196 5.08 3.35 -6.64
CA GLN A 196 3.99 3.60 -7.58
C GLN A 196 4.23 4.93 -8.26
N TYR A 197 4.03 4.96 -9.57
CA TYR A 197 4.00 6.17 -10.39
C TYR A 197 2.81 6.11 -11.34
N ASP A 198 2.04 7.20 -11.39
CA ASP A 198 1.08 7.49 -12.43
C ASP A 198 1.54 8.75 -13.17
N PHE A 199 2.07 8.56 -14.37
CA PHE A 199 2.56 9.62 -15.25
C PHE A 199 1.41 10.14 -16.10
N GLY A 200 0.98 11.39 -15.87
CA GLY A 200 -0.09 12.04 -16.60
C GLY A 200 0.43 13.01 -17.67
N PHE A 201 0.10 12.79 -18.93
CA PHE A 201 0.35 13.70 -20.05
C PHE A 201 -0.99 14.27 -20.52
N GLN A 202 -1.22 15.55 -20.28
CA GLN A 202 -2.46 16.25 -20.62
C GLN A 202 -2.26 17.10 -21.87
N ILE A 203 -3.23 17.06 -22.79
CA ILE A 203 -3.34 17.99 -23.91
C ILE A 203 -4.80 18.44 -24.05
N GLY A 204 -4.99 19.67 -24.54
CA GLY A 204 -6.33 20.17 -24.78
C GLY A 204 -6.33 21.59 -25.34
N ALA A 205 -7.53 22.11 -25.54
CA ALA A 205 -7.73 23.46 -26.03
C ALA A 205 -8.84 24.17 -25.23
N ALA A 206 -8.64 25.44 -24.92
CA ALA A 206 -9.69 26.31 -24.42
C ALA A 206 -10.10 27.31 -25.50
N TYR A 207 -11.38 27.68 -25.46
CA TYR A 207 -11.96 28.68 -26.35
C TYR A 207 -12.68 29.76 -25.52
N LYS A 208 -12.27 30.99 -25.73
CA LYS A 208 -12.90 32.18 -25.12
C LYS A 208 -14.15 32.54 -25.95
N ILE A 209 -15.32 32.26 -25.39
CA ILE A 209 -16.62 32.54 -26.01
C ILE A 209 -16.86 34.05 -26.03
N ASN A 210 -16.54 34.70 -24.91
CA ASN A 210 -16.58 36.16 -24.76
C ASN A 210 -15.65 36.61 -23.63
N GLU A 211 -15.64 37.87 -23.25
CA GLU A 211 -14.75 38.40 -22.20
C GLU A 211 -15.02 37.86 -20.81
N HIS A 212 -16.11 37.11 -20.61
CA HIS A 212 -16.51 36.55 -19.33
C HIS A 212 -16.46 35.05 -19.29
N LEU A 213 -16.59 34.35 -20.40
CA LEU A 213 -16.85 32.91 -20.47
C LEU A 213 -15.88 32.23 -21.40
N SER A 214 -15.29 31.16 -20.93
CA SER A 214 -14.50 30.22 -21.73
C SER A 214 -14.83 28.77 -21.39
N VAL A 215 -14.52 27.88 -22.32
CA VAL A 215 -14.70 26.42 -22.20
C VAL A 215 -13.41 25.71 -22.58
N PHE A 216 -13.22 24.50 -22.04
CA PHE A 216 -12.07 23.66 -22.34
C PHE A 216 -12.52 22.24 -22.69
N GLY A 217 -11.82 21.63 -23.64
CA GLY A 217 -11.90 20.20 -23.95
C GLY A 217 -10.51 19.63 -24.14
N GLY A 218 -10.25 18.49 -23.52
CA GLY A 218 -8.95 17.85 -23.60
C GLY A 218 -8.95 16.42 -23.07
N ALA A 219 -7.78 15.82 -23.01
CA ALA A 219 -7.59 14.49 -22.45
C ALA A 219 -6.23 14.36 -21.78
N ARG A 220 -6.14 13.46 -20.81
CA ARG A 220 -4.89 13.04 -20.17
C ARG A 220 -4.61 11.58 -20.47
N PHE A 221 -3.44 11.28 -21.00
CA PHE A 221 -2.89 9.93 -21.08
C PHE A 221 -2.21 9.63 -19.75
N ASN A 222 -2.63 8.56 -19.07
CA ASN A 222 -2.03 8.08 -17.83
C ASN A 222 -1.28 6.79 -18.09
N TYR A 223 -0.03 6.71 -17.61
CA TYR A 223 0.79 5.50 -17.62
C TYR A 223 1.19 5.15 -16.20
N ILE A 224 0.77 3.96 -15.75
CA ILE A 224 1.01 3.47 -14.40
C ILE A 224 2.18 2.50 -14.41
N TYR A 225 3.09 2.69 -13.46
CA TYR A 225 4.21 1.81 -13.16
C TYR A 225 4.28 1.57 -11.67
N ASN A 226 4.05 0.33 -11.25
CA ASN A 226 4.19 -0.10 -9.86
C ASN A 226 5.31 -1.14 -9.76
N LYS A 227 6.04 -1.13 -8.63
CA LYS A 227 7.02 -2.16 -8.29
C LYS A 227 6.90 -2.55 -6.83
N TYR A 228 6.79 -3.84 -6.58
CA TYR A 228 6.68 -4.42 -5.25
C TYR A 228 7.80 -5.42 -5.01
N GLN A 229 8.51 -5.25 -3.89
CA GLN A 229 9.54 -6.16 -3.45
C GLN A 229 9.39 -6.42 -1.97
N GLY A 230 9.47 -7.70 -1.57
CA GLY A 230 9.33 -8.07 -0.18
C GLY A 230 9.95 -9.42 0.11
N ASN A 231 10.22 -9.66 1.39
CA ASN A 231 10.61 -10.99 1.86
C ASN A 231 10.18 -11.22 3.30
N ILE A 232 10.04 -12.50 3.63
CA ILE A 232 9.96 -13.03 4.99
C ILE A 232 10.96 -14.17 5.03
N THR A 233 12.01 -14.03 5.82
CA THR A 233 13.13 -14.97 5.84
C THR A 233 13.60 -15.25 7.25
N ASN A 234 14.40 -16.29 7.42
CA ASN A 234 15.01 -16.68 8.68
C ASN A 234 14.01 -16.78 9.85
N ILE A 235 12.84 -17.40 9.58
CA ILE A 235 11.83 -17.63 10.61
C ILE A 235 12.43 -18.57 11.66
N SER A 236 12.53 -18.08 12.89
CA SER A 236 13.19 -18.80 13.99
C SER A 236 12.34 -18.75 15.25
N ALA A 237 12.57 -19.70 16.16
CA ALA A 237 11.98 -19.71 17.50
C ALA A 237 13.04 -20.08 18.54
N ASN A 238 12.87 -19.57 19.77
CA ASN A 238 13.68 -20.02 20.89
C ASN A 238 13.10 -21.33 21.42
N VAL A 239 13.84 -22.41 21.21
CA VAL A 239 13.48 -23.76 21.67
C VAL A 239 14.59 -24.23 22.61
N GLY A 240 14.26 -24.47 23.87
CA GLY A 240 15.24 -24.92 24.86
C GLY A 240 16.36 -23.91 25.17
N GLY A 241 16.07 -22.61 25.10
CA GLY A 241 17.06 -21.56 25.34
C GLY A 241 17.89 -21.17 24.11
N ASN A 242 17.77 -21.90 23.00
CA ASN A 242 18.50 -21.64 21.77
C ASN A 242 17.56 -21.10 20.67
N ASN A 243 17.96 -20.01 20.00
CA ASN A 243 17.26 -19.52 18.82
C ASN A 243 17.58 -20.42 17.62
N GLN A 244 16.59 -21.17 17.14
CA GLN A 244 16.72 -22.14 16.07
C GLN A 244 15.92 -21.71 14.85
N ASN A 245 16.50 -21.76 13.66
CA ASN A 245 15.77 -21.61 12.42
C ASN A 245 14.75 -22.73 12.29
N LEU A 246 13.47 -22.41 12.14
CA LEU A 246 12.38 -23.38 12.18
C LEU A 246 12.35 -24.31 10.97
N TYR A 247 12.85 -23.88 9.81
CA TYR A 247 12.96 -24.76 8.66
C TYR A 247 13.95 -25.91 8.96
N ASN A 248 15.13 -25.58 9.49
CA ASN A 248 16.13 -26.58 9.87
C ASN A 248 15.63 -27.43 11.04
N TYR A 249 15.01 -26.84 12.05
CA TYR A 249 14.44 -27.56 13.18
C TYR A 249 13.42 -28.62 12.74
N PHE A 250 12.50 -28.29 11.84
CA PHE A 250 11.55 -29.25 11.31
C PHE A 250 12.20 -30.27 10.38
N ASP A 251 13.19 -29.86 9.58
CA ASP A 251 13.92 -30.78 8.69
C ASP A 251 14.66 -31.88 9.48
N ASP A 252 15.34 -31.48 10.55
CA ASP A 252 16.03 -32.45 11.43
C ASP A 252 15.05 -33.40 12.11
N LYS A 253 13.89 -32.94 12.56
CA LYS A 253 12.84 -33.78 13.12
C LYS A 253 12.24 -34.73 12.06
N VAL A 254 12.02 -34.27 10.83
CA VAL A 254 11.56 -35.13 9.72
C VAL A 254 12.56 -36.22 9.43
N LYS A 255 13.86 -35.92 9.36
CA LYS A 255 14.93 -36.91 9.17
C LYS A 255 14.93 -37.96 10.28
N ALA A 256 14.92 -37.52 11.54
CA ALA A 256 14.91 -38.44 12.69
C ALA A 256 13.67 -39.36 12.70
N LEU A 257 12.49 -38.87 12.36
CA LEU A 257 11.28 -39.67 12.25
C LEU A 257 11.35 -40.64 11.07
N THR A 258 11.91 -40.23 9.93
CA THR A 258 12.06 -41.07 8.74
C THR A 258 13.03 -42.22 9.02
N GLU A 259 14.18 -41.95 9.64
CA GLU A 259 15.14 -42.96 10.06
C GLU A 259 14.52 -43.94 11.04
N LYS A 260 13.76 -43.46 12.04
CA LYS A 260 13.05 -44.31 13.00
C LYS A 260 11.97 -45.18 12.33
N ALA A 261 11.21 -44.63 11.39
CA ALA A 261 10.21 -45.37 10.62
C ALA A 261 10.86 -46.51 9.82
N THR A 262 12.01 -46.23 9.16
CA THR A 262 12.79 -47.23 8.43
C THR A 262 13.31 -48.34 9.35
N ALA A 263 13.85 -47.98 10.52
CA ALA A 263 14.30 -48.96 11.51
C ALA A 263 13.15 -49.87 11.98
N TYR A 264 11.94 -49.34 12.16
CA TYR A 264 10.76 -50.12 12.52
C TYR A 264 10.30 -51.03 11.37
N GLN A 265 10.38 -50.59 10.12
CA GLN A 265 10.11 -51.43 8.94
C GLN A 265 11.10 -52.57 8.82
N THR A 266 12.39 -52.31 9.03
CA THR A 266 13.43 -53.36 9.03
C THR A 266 13.15 -54.40 10.10
N LYS A 267 12.84 -53.98 11.34
CA LYS A 267 12.47 -54.91 12.41
C LYS A 267 11.22 -55.74 12.08
N ALA A 268 10.21 -55.12 11.48
CA ALA A 268 9.01 -55.82 11.03
C ALA A 268 9.35 -56.91 10.01
N ALA A 269 10.23 -56.62 9.05
CA ALA A 269 10.69 -57.60 8.05
C ALA A 269 11.54 -58.74 8.69
N GLU A 270 12.41 -58.40 9.64
CA GLU A 270 13.19 -59.41 10.40
C GLU A 270 12.28 -60.37 11.16
N TYR A 271 11.27 -59.88 11.89
CA TYR A 271 10.31 -60.72 12.58
C TYR A 271 9.45 -61.57 11.62
N GLN A 272 9.08 -61.03 10.45
CA GLN A 272 8.41 -61.79 9.40
C GLN A 272 9.28 -62.92 8.88
N ALA A 273 10.56 -62.70 8.64
CA ALA A 273 11.51 -63.72 8.21
C ALA A 273 11.71 -64.81 9.28
N GLN A 274 11.86 -64.39 10.55
CA GLN A 274 11.95 -65.37 11.68
C GLN A 274 10.67 -66.16 11.83
N ALA A 275 9.50 -65.59 11.66
CA ALA A 275 8.21 -66.26 11.69
C ALA A 275 8.07 -67.31 10.56
N ALA A 276 8.61 -66.97 9.37
CA ALA A 276 8.62 -67.94 8.24
C ALA A 276 9.50 -69.16 8.50
N ALA A 277 10.58 -69.01 9.25
CA ALA A 277 11.51 -70.10 9.63
C ALA A 277 11.06 -70.86 10.87
N ALA A 278 10.13 -70.37 11.68
CA ALA A 278 9.66 -71.02 12.91
C ALA A 278 8.77 -72.25 12.62
N THR A 279 9.10 -73.37 13.24
CA THR A 279 8.36 -74.64 13.13
C THR A 279 7.27 -74.71 14.21
N ASP A 280 7.45 -74.11 15.37
CA ASP A 280 6.44 -74.05 16.45
C ASP A 280 5.34 -73.03 16.17
N PRO A 281 4.04 -73.40 16.15
CA PRO A 281 2.93 -72.52 15.85
C PRO A 281 2.79 -71.33 16.83
N THR A 282 3.10 -71.57 18.12
CA THR A 282 3.00 -70.50 19.14
C THR A 282 4.06 -69.41 18.95
N THR A 283 5.30 -69.88 18.74
CA THR A 283 6.43 -68.99 18.42
C THR A 283 6.19 -68.22 17.12
N LYS A 284 5.65 -68.85 16.09
CA LYS A 284 5.29 -68.24 14.82
C LYS A 284 4.24 -67.18 15.00
N ALA A 285 3.17 -67.41 15.78
CA ALA A 285 2.12 -66.47 16.06
C ALA A 285 2.66 -65.23 16.83
N GLN A 286 3.55 -65.38 17.81
CA GLN A 286 4.19 -64.33 18.55
C GLN A 286 5.06 -63.44 17.65
N LEU A 287 5.86 -64.07 16.78
CA LEU A 287 6.72 -63.31 15.82
C LEU A 287 5.90 -62.52 14.80
N LEU A 288 4.80 -63.10 14.28
CA LEU A 288 3.88 -62.36 13.41
C LEU A 288 3.21 -61.21 14.12
N GLY A 289 2.81 -61.37 15.40
CA GLY A 289 2.27 -60.27 16.22
C GLY A 289 3.28 -59.16 16.41
N ALA A 290 4.55 -59.47 16.69
CA ALA A 290 5.63 -58.49 16.79
C ALA A 290 5.86 -57.78 15.45
N ALA A 291 5.88 -58.50 14.34
CA ALA A 291 6.02 -57.92 13.01
C ALA A 291 4.91 -56.92 12.71
N GLN A 292 3.65 -57.25 13.03
CA GLN A 292 2.50 -56.36 12.84
C GLN A 292 2.60 -55.12 13.72
N GLN A 293 3.05 -55.24 14.97
CA GLN A 293 3.24 -54.08 15.87
C GLN A 293 4.31 -53.11 15.33
N PHE A 294 5.46 -53.65 14.87
CA PHE A 294 6.51 -52.81 14.28
C PHE A 294 6.06 -52.16 12.97
N ALA A 295 5.34 -52.86 12.11
CA ALA A 295 4.79 -52.34 10.88
C ALA A 295 3.77 -51.19 11.14
N ALA A 296 2.86 -51.39 12.09
CA ALA A 296 1.91 -50.33 12.50
C ALA A 296 2.63 -49.12 13.12
N GLY A 297 3.67 -49.38 13.94
CA GLY A 297 4.54 -48.34 14.49
C GLY A 297 5.24 -47.52 13.40
N ALA A 298 5.80 -48.20 12.40
CA ALA A 298 6.44 -47.55 11.25
C ALA A 298 5.47 -46.61 10.49
N GLN A 299 4.26 -47.09 10.22
CA GLN A 299 3.22 -46.29 9.56
C GLN A 299 2.85 -45.03 10.36
N LYS A 300 2.67 -45.17 11.68
CA LYS A 300 2.37 -44.06 12.57
C LYS A 300 3.48 -43.02 12.58
N ILE A 301 4.74 -43.43 12.63
CA ILE A 301 5.92 -42.54 12.62
C ILE A 301 6.05 -41.85 11.26
N ALA A 302 5.86 -42.58 10.15
CA ALA A 302 5.90 -42.02 8.79
C ALA A 302 4.81 -40.97 8.57
N ALA A 303 3.59 -41.20 9.05
CA ALA A 303 2.51 -40.19 9.00
C ALA A 303 2.86 -38.94 9.82
N GLY A 304 3.55 -39.11 10.95
CA GLY A 304 4.09 -37.99 11.75
C GLY A 304 5.14 -37.20 10.98
N ALA A 305 6.06 -37.87 10.29
CA ALA A 305 7.07 -37.21 9.46
C ALA A 305 6.45 -36.44 8.30
N GLU A 306 5.43 -36.96 7.62
CA GLU A 306 4.70 -36.29 6.54
C GLU A 306 4.00 -35.03 7.04
N LYS A 307 3.31 -35.09 8.19
CA LYS A 307 2.67 -33.93 8.82
C LYS A 307 3.69 -32.85 9.16
N LEU A 308 4.85 -33.24 9.68
CA LEU A 308 5.92 -32.30 10.03
C LEU A 308 6.58 -31.67 8.78
N SER A 309 6.74 -32.44 7.71
CA SER A 309 7.22 -31.96 6.42
C SER A 309 6.30 -30.86 5.85
N SER A 310 4.99 -31.02 6.03
CA SER A 310 4.03 -29.95 5.67
C SER A 310 4.24 -28.69 6.51
N SER A 311 4.58 -28.81 7.79
CA SER A 311 4.89 -27.67 8.66
C SER A 311 6.18 -26.95 8.26
N LYS A 312 7.19 -27.68 7.77
CA LYS A 312 8.44 -27.13 7.23
C LYS A 312 8.19 -26.17 6.07
N GLU A 313 7.24 -26.47 5.18
CA GLU A 313 6.89 -25.61 4.05
C GLU A 313 6.23 -24.29 4.51
N LEU A 314 5.62 -24.25 5.70
CA LEU A 314 5.03 -23.03 6.25
C LEU A 314 6.06 -22.00 6.71
N VAL A 315 7.24 -22.44 7.11
CA VAL A 315 8.32 -21.62 7.67
C VAL A 315 9.45 -21.35 6.67
N LYS A 316 9.28 -21.74 5.42
CA LYS A 316 10.23 -21.52 4.34
C LYS A 316 10.35 -20.04 4.00
N ASP A 317 11.55 -19.62 3.66
CA ASP A 317 11.79 -18.27 3.15
C ASP A 317 10.92 -17.97 1.94
N ARG A 318 10.35 -16.74 1.91
CA ARG A 318 9.45 -16.28 0.86
C ARG A 318 9.88 -14.92 0.34
N TYR A 319 9.75 -14.75 -0.97
CA TYR A 319 10.16 -13.55 -1.68
C TYR A 319 9.07 -13.11 -2.67
N LEU A 320 9.01 -11.80 -2.88
CA LEU A 320 8.21 -11.16 -3.92
C LEU A 320 9.09 -10.19 -4.71
N ASP A 321 9.03 -10.24 -6.03
CA ASP A 321 9.50 -9.20 -6.95
C ASP A 321 8.54 -9.15 -8.14
N CYS A 322 7.66 -8.14 -8.13
CA CYS A 322 6.63 -7.93 -9.14
C CYS A 322 6.63 -6.48 -9.59
N THR A 323 6.51 -6.28 -10.90
CA THR A 323 6.23 -5.01 -11.54
C THR A 323 4.83 -5.06 -12.12
N GLN A 324 4.09 -3.94 -12.07
CA GLN A 324 2.78 -3.84 -12.71
C GLN A 324 2.79 -2.64 -13.65
N ARG A 325 2.15 -2.78 -14.81
CA ARG A 325 2.04 -1.72 -15.81
C ARG A 325 0.62 -1.65 -16.35
N GLY A 326 0.18 -0.42 -16.65
CA GLY A 326 -1.11 -0.17 -17.28
C GLY A 326 -1.16 1.23 -17.85
N TRP A 327 -2.14 1.50 -18.68
CA TRP A 327 -2.37 2.84 -19.21
C TRP A 327 -3.84 3.08 -19.49
N GLY A 328 -4.21 4.35 -19.54
CA GLY A 328 -5.58 4.75 -19.84
C GLY A 328 -5.65 6.21 -20.24
N ILE A 329 -6.82 6.63 -20.74
CA ILE A 329 -7.09 8.00 -21.17
C ILE A 329 -8.22 8.57 -20.34
N THR A 330 -8.01 9.75 -19.76
CA THR A 330 -9.00 10.54 -19.02
C THR A 330 -9.47 11.69 -19.89
N PRO A 331 -10.69 11.69 -20.43
CA PRO A 331 -11.28 12.91 -21.00
C PRO A 331 -11.46 13.98 -19.92
N ILE A 332 -11.32 15.24 -20.31
CA ILE A 332 -11.40 16.39 -19.39
C ILE A 332 -12.19 17.50 -20.08
N ILE A 333 -13.18 18.05 -19.36
CA ILE A 333 -13.90 19.25 -19.77
C ILE A 333 -13.80 20.32 -18.69
N GLY A 334 -13.88 21.57 -19.08
CA GLY A 334 -13.80 22.69 -18.15
C GLY A 334 -14.59 23.89 -18.61
N ILE A 335 -14.94 24.74 -17.66
CA ILE A 335 -15.59 26.03 -17.88
C ILE A 335 -15.00 27.06 -16.91
N ASP A 336 -14.81 28.27 -17.37
CA ASP A 336 -14.39 29.40 -16.54
C ASP A 336 -15.29 30.59 -16.79
N TYR A 337 -15.71 31.26 -15.72
CA TYR A 337 -16.56 32.45 -15.77
C TYR A 337 -16.01 33.54 -14.86
N ARG A 338 -15.66 34.66 -15.46
CA ARG A 338 -15.17 35.82 -14.75
C ARG A 338 -16.16 37.02 -14.81
N THR A 339 -16.37 37.69 -13.70
CA THR A 339 -17.24 38.84 -13.62
C THR A 339 -16.82 39.79 -12.50
N GLY A 340 -16.54 41.07 -12.84
CA GLY A 340 -16.07 42.03 -11.89
C GLY A 340 -14.79 41.61 -11.18
N LYS A 341 -14.88 41.35 -9.86
CA LYS A 341 -13.79 40.89 -9.01
C LYS A 341 -13.77 39.37 -8.80
N TRP A 342 -14.70 38.64 -9.38
CA TRP A 342 -14.86 37.22 -9.24
C TRP A 342 -14.36 36.48 -10.46
N ASN A 343 -13.73 35.32 -10.21
CA ASN A 343 -13.52 34.29 -11.20
C ASN A 343 -13.98 32.94 -10.64
N PHE A 344 -14.70 32.15 -11.44
CA PHE A 344 -15.22 30.84 -11.12
C PHE A 344 -14.72 29.85 -12.14
N GLY A 345 -14.11 28.76 -11.68
CA GLY A 345 -13.67 27.66 -12.53
C GLY A 345 -14.35 26.36 -12.12
N ALA A 346 -14.67 25.55 -13.13
CA ALA A 346 -15.13 24.19 -12.92
C ALA A 346 -14.44 23.25 -13.93
N ARG A 347 -14.05 22.07 -13.45
CA ARG A 347 -13.42 21.01 -14.24
C ARG A 347 -14.03 19.68 -13.89
N TYR A 348 -14.29 18.85 -14.91
CA TYR A 348 -14.67 17.46 -14.73
C TYR A 348 -13.70 16.57 -15.48
N GLU A 349 -13.09 15.65 -14.76
CA GLU A 349 -12.28 14.56 -15.29
C GLU A 349 -13.10 13.28 -15.24
N PHE A 350 -13.23 12.59 -16.36
CA PHE A 350 -13.97 11.33 -16.41
C PHE A 350 -13.15 10.19 -15.80
N THR A 351 -13.84 9.16 -15.31
CA THR A 351 -13.19 7.93 -14.81
C THR A 351 -12.31 7.32 -15.90
N THR A 352 -11.05 7.08 -15.57
CA THR A 352 -10.14 6.36 -16.46
C THR A 352 -10.23 4.87 -16.19
N LYS A 353 -10.76 4.13 -17.16
CA LYS A 353 -10.91 2.67 -17.06
C LYS A 353 -9.69 1.98 -17.66
N PHE A 354 -9.00 1.17 -16.85
CA PHE A 354 -7.87 0.35 -17.31
C PHE A 354 -7.59 -0.80 -16.35
N ASN A 355 -6.73 -1.71 -16.79
CA ASN A 355 -6.17 -2.77 -15.96
C ASN A 355 -4.65 -2.57 -15.85
N ILE A 356 -4.08 -3.10 -14.78
CA ILE A 356 -2.63 -3.25 -14.61
C ILE A 356 -2.29 -4.73 -14.72
N GLU A 357 -1.22 -5.04 -15.46
CA GLU A 357 -0.72 -6.38 -15.69
C GLU A 357 0.51 -6.65 -14.83
N ASN A 358 0.55 -7.82 -14.21
CA ASN A 358 1.69 -8.30 -13.45
C ASN A 358 2.80 -8.81 -14.39
N ASP A 359 4.01 -8.29 -14.20
CA ASP A 359 5.27 -8.79 -14.74
C ASP A 359 6.08 -9.25 -13.52
N THR A 360 5.98 -10.55 -13.21
CA THR A 360 6.41 -11.12 -11.94
C THR A 360 7.63 -11.99 -12.11
N LYS A 361 8.76 -11.56 -11.54
CA LYS A 361 10.01 -12.34 -11.54
C LYS A 361 10.01 -13.43 -10.49
N ARG A 362 9.40 -13.16 -9.33
CA ARG A 362 9.27 -14.11 -8.24
C ARG A 362 8.03 -13.79 -7.39
N ASP A 363 7.23 -14.80 -7.13
CA ASP A 363 6.06 -14.72 -6.25
C ASP A 363 5.88 -16.01 -5.44
N ASP A 364 6.58 -16.11 -4.31
CA ASP A 364 6.41 -17.22 -3.37
C ASP A 364 5.11 -17.07 -2.53
N THR A 365 4.34 -16.00 -2.77
CA THR A 365 3.09 -15.70 -2.04
C THR A 365 1.84 -16.15 -2.78
N GLY A 366 1.93 -16.30 -4.11
CA GLY A 366 0.81 -16.66 -4.98
C GLY A 366 -0.22 -15.54 -5.20
N GLN A 367 0.11 -14.29 -4.80
CA GLN A 367 -0.79 -13.14 -4.92
C GLN A 367 -0.58 -12.33 -6.20
N PHE A 368 0.60 -12.41 -6.79
CA PHE A 368 1.04 -11.63 -7.96
C PHE A 368 1.42 -12.55 -9.12
N GLN A 369 0.53 -13.45 -9.49
CA GLN A 369 0.80 -14.38 -10.60
C GLN A 369 1.13 -13.60 -11.87
N ASP A 370 2.16 -14.05 -12.58
CA ASP A 370 2.64 -13.44 -13.81
C ASP A 370 1.54 -13.40 -14.88
N GLY A 371 1.47 -12.30 -15.65
CA GLY A 371 0.49 -12.08 -16.72
C GLY A 371 -0.94 -11.81 -16.24
N VAL A 372 -1.23 -11.81 -14.93
CA VAL A 372 -2.58 -11.52 -14.43
C VAL A 372 -2.87 -10.03 -14.51
N ASN A 373 -4.01 -9.71 -15.13
CA ASN A 373 -4.54 -8.36 -15.25
C ASN A 373 -5.58 -8.07 -14.16
N THR A 374 -5.41 -6.97 -13.44
CA THR A 374 -6.34 -6.52 -12.40
C THR A 374 -6.89 -5.13 -12.69
N PRO A 375 -8.19 -4.86 -12.40
CA PRO A 375 -8.75 -3.52 -12.52
C PRO A 375 -8.04 -2.52 -11.58
N ASN A 376 -7.71 -1.34 -12.12
CA ASN A 376 -7.08 -0.25 -11.36
C ASN A 376 -7.52 1.11 -11.92
N ASP A 377 -8.84 1.33 -12.00
CA ASP A 377 -9.41 2.54 -12.57
C ASP A 377 -9.02 3.77 -11.73
N LEU A 378 -8.75 4.91 -12.37
CA LEU A 378 -8.66 6.20 -11.69
C LEU A 378 -10.05 6.81 -11.56
N PRO A 379 -10.44 7.33 -10.39
CA PRO A 379 -11.76 7.91 -10.18
C PRO A 379 -11.97 9.16 -11.04
N GLY A 380 -13.21 9.41 -11.45
CA GLY A 380 -13.61 10.70 -11.97
C GLY A 380 -13.49 11.77 -10.89
N ILE A 381 -13.28 13.03 -11.30
CA ILE A 381 -13.08 14.16 -10.39
C ILE A 381 -13.94 15.34 -10.85
N LEU A 382 -14.78 15.87 -9.96
CA LEU A 382 -15.40 17.17 -10.10
C LEU A 382 -14.61 18.16 -9.24
N ALA A 383 -14.03 19.18 -9.87
CA ALA A 383 -13.30 20.25 -9.19
C ALA A 383 -13.97 21.59 -9.48
N LEU A 384 -14.31 22.32 -8.43
CA LEU A 384 -14.97 23.63 -8.47
C LEU A 384 -14.14 24.63 -7.70
N GLY A 385 -14.08 25.88 -8.14
CA GLY A 385 -13.43 26.90 -7.38
C GLY A 385 -13.83 28.32 -7.73
N ALA A 386 -13.52 29.20 -6.80
CA ALA A 386 -13.74 30.64 -6.94
C ALA A 386 -12.52 31.41 -6.44
N GLN A 387 -12.22 32.52 -7.10
CA GLN A 387 -11.29 33.55 -6.65
C GLN A 387 -12.00 34.88 -6.55
N TYR A 388 -11.72 35.61 -5.49
CA TYR A 388 -12.22 36.97 -5.30
C TYR A 388 -11.06 37.97 -5.08
N GLU A 389 -11.03 39.02 -5.86
CA GLU A 389 -10.09 40.15 -5.70
C GLU A 389 -10.62 41.09 -4.62
N VAL A 390 -10.18 40.92 -3.38
CA VAL A 390 -10.55 41.78 -2.24
C VAL A 390 -10.05 43.20 -2.51
N LYS A 391 -8.78 43.28 -2.91
CA LYS A 391 -8.07 44.51 -3.36
C LYS A 391 -7.20 44.11 -4.56
N LYS A 392 -6.73 45.10 -5.34
CA LYS A 392 -5.83 44.87 -6.49
C LYS A 392 -4.59 44.00 -6.16
N ASN A 393 -4.16 44.01 -4.90
CA ASN A 393 -3.00 43.27 -4.41
C ASN A 393 -3.35 42.15 -3.43
N LEU A 394 -4.64 41.80 -3.23
CA LEU A 394 -5.06 40.76 -2.29
C LEU A 394 -6.18 39.93 -2.91
N ARG A 395 -5.93 38.64 -3.07
CA ARG A 395 -6.87 37.64 -3.60
C ARG A 395 -7.12 36.56 -2.56
N VAL A 396 -8.37 36.14 -2.44
CA VAL A 396 -8.79 34.97 -1.66
C VAL A 396 -9.39 33.94 -2.61
N MET A 397 -9.17 32.66 -2.30
CA MET A 397 -9.56 31.55 -3.16
C MET A 397 -10.18 30.44 -2.32
N ALA A 398 -11.18 29.78 -2.88
CA ALA A 398 -11.76 28.55 -2.32
C ALA A 398 -11.98 27.54 -3.43
N SER A 399 -11.78 26.27 -3.13
CA SER A 399 -12.04 25.17 -4.05
C SER A 399 -12.68 23.99 -3.35
N TYR A 400 -13.38 23.18 -4.11
CA TYR A 400 -14.00 21.93 -3.68
C TYR A 400 -13.72 20.85 -4.71
N HIS A 401 -13.23 19.69 -4.24
CA HIS A 401 -13.04 18.51 -5.08
C HIS A 401 -13.92 17.35 -4.58
N TYR A 402 -14.54 16.65 -5.51
CA TYR A 402 -15.30 15.45 -5.27
C TYR A 402 -14.78 14.33 -6.16
N TYR A 403 -14.28 13.26 -5.55
CA TYR A 403 -13.70 12.11 -6.24
C TYR A 403 -14.72 10.97 -6.26
N PHE A 404 -15.00 10.39 -7.41
CA PHE A 404 -15.94 9.29 -7.59
C PHE A 404 -15.25 7.94 -7.33
N ASP A 405 -14.62 7.79 -6.15
CA ASP A 405 -13.81 6.62 -5.79
C ASP A 405 -14.60 5.31 -5.83
N LYS A 406 -15.88 5.34 -5.43
CA LYS A 406 -16.74 4.14 -5.39
C LYS A 406 -17.09 3.62 -6.78
N ASP A 407 -16.93 4.44 -7.82
CA ASP A 407 -17.21 4.10 -9.21
C ASP A 407 -15.94 3.62 -9.96
N ALA A 408 -14.76 3.81 -9.36
CA ALA A 408 -13.47 3.37 -9.89
C ALA A 408 -13.22 1.92 -9.49
N ARG A 409 -13.19 1.00 -10.45
CA ARG A 409 -12.99 -0.42 -10.17
C ARG A 409 -11.57 -0.67 -9.69
N MET A 410 -11.45 -1.36 -8.57
CA MET A 410 -10.19 -1.81 -7.99
C MET A 410 -10.15 -3.33 -7.90
N ASP A 411 -8.95 -3.89 -7.73
CA ASP A 411 -8.80 -5.32 -7.49
C ASP A 411 -9.75 -5.80 -6.38
N LYS A 412 -10.40 -6.95 -6.61
CA LYS A 412 -11.39 -7.57 -5.71
C LYS A 412 -12.56 -6.64 -5.33
N ASN A 413 -12.84 -5.63 -6.15
CA ASN A 413 -13.87 -4.61 -5.89
C ASN A 413 -13.70 -3.86 -4.55
N LYS A 414 -12.46 -3.64 -4.13
CA LYS A 414 -12.12 -2.99 -2.86
C LYS A 414 -12.76 -1.61 -2.67
N GLN A 415 -13.05 -0.87 -3.75
CA GLN A 415 -13.75 0.41 -3.70
C GLN A 415 -15.15 0.31 -3.06
N ARG A 416 -15.77 -0.88 -3.03
CA ARG A 416 -17.08 -1.11 -2.38
C ARG A 416 -17.00 -1.09 -0.86
N ASP A 417 -15.81 -1.24 -0.29
CA ASP A 417 -15.56 -1.15 1.15
C ASP A 417 -15.52 0.30 1.65
N LEU A 418 -15.59 1.29 0.75
CA LEU A 418 -15.74 2.69 1.10
C LEU A 418 -17.18 3.02 1.48
N ALA A 419 -17.36 3.77 2.56
CA ALA A 419 -18.69 4.25 2.98
C ALA A 419 -19.21 5.35 2.03
N HIS A 420 -18.35 6.29 1.65
CA HIS A 420 -18.67 7.38 0.72
C HIS A 420 -17.45 7.76 -0.13
N ASN A 421 -17.66 8.62 -1.11
CA ASN A 421 -16.63 9.19 -1.97
C ASN A 421 -15.74 10.20 -1.22
N THR A 422 -14.50 10.39 -1.69
CA THR A 422 -13.59 11.38 -1.11
C THR A 422 -14.02 12.80 -1.45
N GLN A 423 -13.84 13.71 -0.49
CA GLN A 423 -14.12 15.13 -0.63
C GLN A 423 -12.95 15.96 -0.11
N GLU A 424 -12.67 17.06 -0.79
CA GLU A 424 -11.66 18.03 -0.37
C GLU A 424 -12.23 19.45 -0.36
N PHE A 425 -11.92 20.17 0.69
CA PHE A 425 -12.23 21.58 0.86
C PHE A 425 -10.91 22.34 0.98
N LEU A 426 -10.71 23.32 0.11
CA LEU A 426 -9.47 24.06 -0.01
C LEU A 426 -9.73 25.55 0.10
N ALA A 427 -8.83 26.27 0.75
CA ALA A 427 -8.86 27.71 0.85
C ALA A 427 -7.44 28.27 0.74
N GLY A 428 -7.31 29.47 0.16
CA GLY A 428 -6.03 30.12 -0.03
C GLY A 428 -6.11 31.62 -0.09
N VAL A 429 -4.98 32.25 0.15
CA VAL A 429 -4.80 33.70 0.05
C VAL A 429 -3.48 34.01 -0.66
N GLU A 430 -3.50 34.98 -1.55
CA GLU A 430 -2.32 35.57 -2.19
C GLU A 430 -2.31 37.07 -1.96
N TRP A 431 -1.16 37.58 -1.50
CA TRP A 431 -0.95 39.01 -1.24
C TRP A 431 0.33 39.47 -1.93
N ASP A 432 0.17 40.43 -2.86
CA ASP A 432 1.27 41.14 -3.50
C ASP A 432 1.79 42.18 -2.51
N VAL A 433 2.81 41.79 -1.73
CA VAL A 433 3.43 42.64 -0.69
C VAL A 433 4.21 43.77 -1.34
N THR A 434 4.81 43.51 -2.49
CA THR A 434 5.48 44.45 -3.36
C THR A 434 5.12 44.18 -4.83
N PRO A 435 5.45 45.05 -5.77
CA PRO A 435 5.26 44.76 -7.21
C PRO A 435 6.04 43.57 -7.73
N THR A 436 6.99 43.06 -6.94
CA THR A 436 7.86 41.94 -7.33
C THR A 436 7.71 40.70 -6.46
N VAL A 437 7.03 40.79 -5.32
CA VAL A 437 6.88 39.68 -4.37
C VAL A 437 5.43 39.46 -3.99
N THR A 438 4.90 38.29 -4.29
CA THR A 438 3.62 37.77 -3.79
C THR A 438 3.90 36.71 -2.73
N VAL A 439 3.33 36.85 -1.55
CA VAL A 439 3.29 35.79 -0.53
C VAL A 439 1.94 35.10 -0.56
N SER A 440 1.91 33.87 -0.17
CA SER A 440 0.66 33.09 -0.12
C SER A 440 0.68 32.06 0.99
N ALA A 441 -0.53 31.74 1.46
CA ALA A 441 -0.79 30.66 2.39
C ALA A 441 -2.13 30.01 2.04
N GLY A 442 -2.28 28.75 2.39
CA GLY A 442 -3.53 28.03 2.18
C GLY A 442 -3.63 26.78 3.04
N GLY A 443 -4.80 26.20 3.00
CA GLY A 443 -5.10 24.96 3.72
C GLY A 443 -6.08 24.09 2.94
N GLN A 444 -6.03 22.80 3.26
CA GLN A 444 -6.89 21.79 2.67
C GLN A 444 -7.37 20.82 3.75
N ARG A 445 -8.64 20.47 3.69
CA ARG A 445 -9.22 19.36 4.45
C ARG A 445 -9.61 18.27 3.47
N THR A 446 -9.05 17.05 3.65
CA THR A 446 -9.43 15.87 2.87
C THR A 446 -10.20 14.90 3.77
N LEU A 447 -11.38 14.48 3.32
CA LEU A 447 -12.25 13.51 3.96
C LEU A 447 -12.35 12.27 3.09
N TYR A 448 -11.74 11.17 3.54
CA TYR A 448 -11.84 9.87 2.87
C TYR A 448 -13.04 9.09 3.41
N GLY A 449 -13.74 8.41 2.53
CA GLY A 449 -14.92 7.59 2.86
C GLY A 449 -14.60 6.25 3.50
N LEU A 450 -13.81 6.23 4.56
CA LEU A 450 -13.22 5.00 5.11
C LEU A 450 -14.22 4.14 5.92
N GLY A 451 -15.30 4.73 6.45
CA GLY A 451 -16.29 4.02 7.26
C GLY A 451 -15.66 3.30 8.45
N ASP A 452 -15.85 2.00 8.53
CA ASP A 452 -15.29 1.11 9.55
C ASP A 452 -13.81 0.72 9.30
N GLY A 453 -13.22 1.23 8.22
CA GLY A 453 -11.84 0.96 7.85
C GLY A 453 -11.61 -0.35 7.11
N LYS A 454 -12.65 -1.03 6.63
CA LYS A 454 -12.49 -2.28 5.87
C LYS A 454 -11.61 -2.09 4.63
N TYR A 455 -11.67 -0.92 3.99
CA TYR A 455 -10.80 -0.52 2.89
C TYR A 455 -9.31 -0.49 3.27
N LEU A 456 -8.96 -0.20 4.54
CA LEU A 456 -7.58 -0.02 4.98
C LEU A 456 -6.87 -1.35 5.23
N SER A 457 -5.63 -1.42 4.81
CA SER A 457 -4.69 -2.50 5.15
C SER A 457 -3.31 -1.90 5.48
N ASP A 458 -2.46 -2.65 6.14
CA ASP A 458 -1.08 -2.25 6.44
C ASP A 458 -0.24 -2.02 5.18
N LEU A 459 -0.59 -2.66 4.08
CA LEU A 459 0.03 -2.48 2.77
C LEU A 459 -0.41 -1.21 2.06
N SER A 460 -1.64 -0.75 2.30
CA SER A 460 -2.21 0.43 1.64
C SER A 460 -3.21 1.11 2.56
N PHE A 461 -2.81 2.26 3.09
CA PHE A 461 -3.68 3.08 3.91
C PHE A 461 -3.47 4.57 3.69
N VAL A 462 -4.55 5.30 3.82
CA VAL A 462 -4.63 6.75 3.89
C VAL A 462 -5.73 7.10 4.87
N THR A 463 -5.58 8.19 5.57
CA THR A 463 -6.58 8.66 6.54
C THR A 463 -6.90 10.11 6.30
N SER A 464 -8.08 10.56 6.73
CA SER A 464 -8.49 11.97 6.58
C SER A 464 -7.44 12.91 7.15
N SER A 465 -7.26 14.08 6.53
CA SER A 465 -6.11 14.92 6.81
C SER A 465 -6.39 16.41 6.71
N TYR A 466 -5.53 17.19 7.34
CA TYR A 466 -5.39 18.63 7.13
C TYR A 466 -4.02 18.90 6.51
N SER A 467 -3.99 19.73 5.47
CA SER A 467 -2.75 20.20 4.87
C SER A 467 -2.66 21.72 5.01
N PHE A 468 -1.45 22.21 5.24
CA PHE A 468 -1.16 23.65 5.31
C PHE A 468 0.08 23.93 4.47
N GLY A 469 0.00 24.96 3.64
CA GLY A 469 1.07 25.37 2.77
C GLY A 469 1.26 26.88 2.75
N PHE A 470 2.48 27.28 2.47
CA PHE A 470 2.85 28.69 2.34
C PHE A 470 4.05 28.83 1.39
N GLY A 471 4.24 30.04 0.88
CA GLY A 471 5.34 30.30 -0.04
C GLY A 471 5.30 31.67 -0.66
N ALA A 472 6.16 31.85 -1.67
CA ALA A 472 6.28 33.09 -2.38
C ALA A 472 6.43 32.90 -3.89
N LYS A 473 5.92 33.88 -4.65
CA LYS A 473 6.20 34.11 -6.07
C LYS A 473 7.01 35.37 -6.18
N ILE A 474 8.18 35.30 -6.81
CA ILE A 474 9.16 36.39 -6.89
C ILE A 474 9.43 36.68 -8.35
N LYS A 475 9.19 37.91 -8.79
CA LYS A 475 9.53 38.38 -10.13
C LYS A 475 11.03 38.53 -10.25
N VAL A 476 11.69 37.65 -11.04
CA VAL A 476 13.14 37.61 -11.23
C VAL A 476 13.60 38.24 -12.56
N ALA A 477 12.66 38.36 -13.53
CA ALA A 477 12.87 39.07 -14.78
C ALA A 477 11.54 39.70 -15.25
N LYS A 478 11.56 40.45 -16.34
CA LYS A 478 10.36 41.11 -16.88
C LYS A 478 9.22 40.11 -17.14
N ASN A 479 9.59 38.90 -17.61
CA ASN A 479 8.69 37.86 -18.04
C ASN A 479 8.91 36.51 -17.28
N ALA A 480 9.60 36.54 -16.12
CA ALA A 480 9.87 35.34 -15.36
C ALA A 480 9.64 35.52 -13.86
N HIS A 481 9.02 34.51 -13.25
CA HIS A 481 8.71 34.43 -11.83
C HIS A 481 9.22 33.14 -11.21
N LEU A 482 10.02 33.24 -10.17
CA LEU A 482 10.41 32.11 -9.31
C LEU A 482 9.32 31.84 -8.29
N ASN A 483 8.90 30.59 -8.15
CA ASN A 483 7.98 30.13 -7.11
C ASN A 483 8.73 29.24 -6.12
N VAL A 484 8.49 29.43 -4.84
CA VAL A 484 8.96 28.54 -3.76
C VAL A 484 7.82 28.26 -2.81
N ALA A 485 7.71 27.01 -2.34
CA ALA A 485 6.67 26.65 -1.39
C ALA A 485 7.10 25.50 -0.49
N TYR A 486 6.52 25.48 0.69
CA TYR A 486 6.54 24.36 1.60
C TYR A 486 5.12 24.06 2.05
N PHE A 487 4.74 22.77 2.06
CA PHE A 487 3.54 22.36 2.74
C PHE A 487 3.75 21.07 3.55
N PHE A 488 2.89 20.87 4.52
CA PHE A 488 2.84 19.66 5.31
C PHE A 488 1.39 19.20 5.46
N THR A 489 1.23 17.87 5.65
CA THR A 489 -0.06 17.25 5.90
C THR A 489 -0.01 16.50 7.22
N ASP A 490 -0.97 16.79 8.08
CA ASP A 490 -1.26 16.06 9.30
C ASP A 490 -2.45 15.12 9.06
N TYR A 491 -2.23 13.83 9.28
CA TYR A 491 -3.23 12.78 9.07
C TYR A 491 -3.85 12.38 10.38
N SER A 492 -5.17 12.38 10.43
CA SER A 492 -5.93 11.90 11.59
C SER A 492 -5.61 10.43 11.84
N LYS A 493 -5.36 10.05 13.08
CA LYS A 493 -5.22 8.65 13.46
C LYS A 493 -6.51 7.90 13.15
N PHE A 494 -6.40 6.75 12.54
CA PHE A 494 -7.53 5.85 12.29
C PHE A 494 -7.35 4.57 13.09
N ASN A 495 -8.30 4.26 13.96
CA ASN A 495 -8.31 3.04 14.76
C ASN A 495 -9.29 2.04 14.14
N LYS A 496 -8.74 0.98 13.56
CA LYS A 496 -9.49 -0.12 12.95
C LYS A 496 -9.51 -1.31 13.91
N GLN A 497 -10.70 -1.68 14.36
CA GLN A 497 -10.93 -2.88 15.17
C GLN A 497 -11.75 -3.88 14.34
N TYR A 498 -11.33 -5.13 14.32
CA TYR A 498 -12.00 -6.16 13.54
C TYR A 498 -11.69 -7.56 14.06
N ASP A 499 -12.66 -8.44 13.92
CA ASP A 499 -12.45 -9.87 14.07
C ASP A 499 -11.77 -10.41 12.82
N GLY A 500 -10.80 -11.28 13.01
CA GLY A 500 -9.99 -11.84 11.95
C GLY A 500 -9.76 -13.33 12.13
N GLU A 501 -9.12 -13.91 11.14
CA GLU A 501 -8.78 -15.32 11.09
C GLU A 501 -7.37 -15.47 10.50
N ILE A 502 -6.52 -16.20 11.18
CA ILE A 502 -5.19 -16.55 10.68
C ILE A 502 -5.17 -18.03 10.32
N LYS A 503 -4.85 -18.33 9.07
CA LYS A 503 -4.67 -19.71 8.60
C LYS A 503 -3.21 -20.12 8.72
N VAL A 504 -2.95 -21.17 9.49
CA VAL A 504 -1.64 -21.80 9.59
C VAL A 504 -1.80 -23.27 9.23
N GLY A 505 -1.34 -23.63 8.05
CA GLY A 505 -1.62 -24.95 7.48
C GLY A 505 -3.12 -25.13 7.23
N THR A 506 -3.67 -26.21 7.80
CA THR A 506 -5.11 -26.51 7.74
C THR A 506 -5.91 -25.90 8.89
N GLN A 507 -5.24 -25.32 9.88
CA GLN A 507 -5.90 -24.73 11.04
C GLN A 507 -6.29 -23.27 10.76
N SER A 508 -7.49 -22.91 11.17
CA SER A 508 -7.99 -21.54 11.18
C SER A 508 -8.15 -21.08 12.61
N ILE A 509 -7.48 -19.99 12.95
CA ILE A 509 -7.37 -19.46 14.30
C ILE A 509 -8.03 -18.09 14.33
N ALA A 510 -9.13 -17.96 15.08
CA ALA A 510 -9.82 -16.70 15.25
C ALA A 510 -8.97 -15.70 16.05
N THR A 511 -8.98 -14.45 15.65
CA THR A 511 -8.23 -13.36 16.29
C THR A 511 -9.11 -12.11 16.44
N LYS A 512 -8.83 -11.32 17.47
CA LYS A 512 -9.34 -9.95 17.60
C LYS A 512 -8.20 -8.98 17.34
N ASN A 513 -8.39 -8.09 16.38
CA ASN A 513 -7.32 -7.25 15.86
C ASN A 513 -7.61 -5.77 16.07
N THR A 514 -6.56 -5.00 16.31
CA THR A 514 -6.59 -3.53 16.33
C THR A 514 -5.39 -3.01 15.55
N ASP A 515 -5.65 -2.20 14.51
CA ASP A 515 -4.62 -1.51 13.74
C ASP A 515 -4.86 -0.01 13.81
N ILE A 516 -3.89 0.74 14.30
CA ILE A 516 -3.91 2.20 14.35
C ILE A 516 -2.98 2.73 13.26
N PHE A 517 -3.57 3.42 12.29
CA PHE A 517 -2.86 4.00 11.15
C PHE A 517 -2.64 5.49 11.34
N THR A 518 -1.42 5.96 11.05
CA THR A 518 -1.10 7.38 10.95
C THR A 518 -0.02 7.63 9.90
N ARG A 519 0.05 8.86 9.40
CA ARG A 519 1.01 9.29 8.38
C ARG A 519 1.45 10.72 8.64
N THR A 520 2.58 11.09 8.03
CA THR A 520 2.98 12.49 7.86
C THR A 520 3.38 12.70 6.39
N ASN A 521 3.25 13.94 5.91
CA ASN A 521 3.75 14.33 4.60
C ASN A 521 4.36 15.73 4.68
N LYS A 522 5.53 15.91 4.08
CA LYS A 522 6.24 17.18 3.98
C LYS A 522 6.75 17.36 2.57
N VAL A 523 6.47 18.50 1.97
CA VAL A 523 6.83 18.81 0.59
C VAL A 523 7.51 20.16 0.51
N LEU A 524 8.73 20.17 0.00
CA LEU A 524 9.44 21.38 -0.41
C LEU A 524 9.40 21.46 -1.93
N SER A 525 9.09 22.62 -2.48
CA SER A 525 8.97 22.78 -3.93
C SER A 525 9.52 24.12 -4.43
N ALA A 526 10.05 24.08 -5.65
CA ALA A 526 10.52 25.24 -6.37
C ALA A 526 10.11 25.14 -7.85
N GLY A 527 9.92 26.28 -8.49
CA GLY A 527 9.52 26.31 -9.91
C GLY A 527 9.68 27.70 -10.52
N ILE A 528 9.56 27.74 -11.82
CA ILE A 528 9.64 28.98 -12.59
C ILE A 528 8.47 29.09 -13.57
N ASP A 529 7.83 30.26 -13.60
CA ASP A 529 6.84 30.60 -14.60
C ASP A 529 7.44 31.62 -15.56
N ILE A 530 7.25 31.42 -16.88
CA ILE A 530 7.80 32.26 -17.95
C ILE A 530 6.68 32.63 -18.92
N ASP A 531 6.55 33.92 -19.25
CA ASP A 531 5.63 34.45 -20.24
C ASP A 531 6.43 35.00 -21.42
N LEU A 532 6.21 34.51 -22.67
CA LEU A 532 6.94 34.86 -23.89
C LEU A 532 6.03 35.45 -24.96
#